data_f7f580ba6001e711d391e9056357284a
#
_entry.id   f7f580ba6001e711d391e9056357284a
#
_cell.length_a   1.000
_cell.length_b   1.000
_cell.length_c   1.000
_cell.angle_alpha   90.00
_cell.angle_beta   90.00
_cell.angle_gamma   90.00
#
_symmetry.space_group_name_H-M   'P 1'
#
loop_
_entity.id
_entity.type
_entity.pdbx_description
1 polymer ?
#
loop_
_entity_poly.entity_id
_entity_poly.type
_entity_poly.pdbx_seq_one_letter_code
_entity_poly.pdbx_strand_id
1 'polypeptide(L)'
;MDTMRERFAAVTSRLLDEDPRLAVVLAVITSDSFADAGRRHPDRVIDLGIREQLLISTAGGLALAGLRPVAHTFASFLVERPFEQIKLDLNHLDVGAVLVSAGASYDMSAGGRTHQSPGDVALLDTLPGWTVHVPGHPDEAETLLREAYQAEGRVYVRLSTETNEQPLPAKPTVLKRGRRGTVVAVGPLADPVLAATSDLDVTVLYTPTVRPFPAQLLRETLAAPEVILVEPYLAGTSIPATARALSGQPTRILGLGVASKELRHYGTPGDHQKAHGLDPSSLHRSITAFLTA
;
A
#
# COMPACT_ATOMS: atom_id res chain seq x y z
N MET A 1 -0.54 -0.92 21.20
CA MET A 1 -0.45 -1.72 19.96
C MET A 1 0.66 -1.09 19.13
N ASP A 2 1.56 -1.90 18.56
CA ASP A 2 2.63 -1.38 17.71
C ASP A 2 2.04 -0.74 16.45
N THR A 3 2.67 0.32 15.98
CA THR A 3 2.38 0.85 14.65
C THR A 3 2.93 -0.10 13.57
N MET A 4 2.42 -0.02 12.34
CA MET A 4 2.98 -0.81 11.22
C MET A 4 4.48 -0.53 11.03
N ARG A 5 4.94 0.71 11.26
CA ARG A 5 6.35 1.09 11.14
C ARG A 5 7.23 0.48 12.24
N GLU A 6 6.76 0.43 13.47
CA GLU A 6 7.45 -0.25 14.57
C GLU A 6 7.51 -1.76 14.33
N ARG A 7 6.41 -2.35 13.85
CA ARG A 7 6.36 -3.75 13.46
C ARG A 7 7.34 -4.05 12.31
N PHE A 8 7.42 -3.20 11.30
CA PHE A 8 8.42 -3.31 10.23
C PHE A 8 9.83 -3.34 10.79
N ALA A 9 10.21 -2.39 11.64
CA ALA A 9 11.56 -2.33 12.21
C ALA A 9 11.87 -3.58 13.04
N ALA A 10 10.95 -4.03 13.88
CA ALA A 10 11.14 -5.21 14.74
C ALA A 10 11.28 -6.51 13.94
N VAL A 11 10.40 -6.72 12.93
CA VAL A 11 10.44 -7.91 12.08
C VAL A 11 11.72 -7.95 11.24
N THR A 12 12.05 -6.82 10.60
CA THR A 12 13.22 -6.73 9.72
C THR A 12 14.52 -6.90 10.49
N SER A 13 14.62 -6.34 11.71
CA SER A 13 15.80 -6.52 12.58
C SER A 13 16.02 -7.98 12.96
N ARG A 14 14.96 -8.76 13.21
CA ARG A 14 15.07 -10.20 13.46
C ARG A 14 15.51 -10.97 12.22
N LEU A 15 14.91 -10.65 11.08
CA LEU A 15 15.19 -11.36 9.82
C LEU A 15 16.59 -11.05 9.28
N LEU A 16 17.21 -9.92 9.63
CA LEU A 16 18.63 -9.66 9.35
C LEU A 16 19.56 -10.66 10.05
N ASP A 17 19.16 -11.18 11.23
CA ASP A 17 19.91 -12.23 11.93
C ASP A 17 19.74 -13.62 11.28
N GLU A 18 18.60 -13.85 10.62
CA GLU A 18 18.20 -15.14 10.04
C GLU A 18 18.60 -15.29 8.56
N ASP A 19 18.48 -14.23 7.75
CA ASP A 19 18.81 -14.26 6.32
C ASP A 19 20.04 -13.38 6.01
N PRO A 20 21.18 -13.98 5.64
CA PRO A 20 22.39 -13.23 5.30
C PRO A 20 22.28 -12.42 4.00
N ARG A 21 21.27 -12.67 3.15
CA ARG A 21 21.02 -11.88 1.94
C ARG A 21 20.29 -10.58 2.25
N LEU A 22 19.56 -10.50 3.36
CA LEU A 22 18.77 -9.32 3.68
C LEU A 22 19.68 -8.13 4.03
N ALA A 23 19.44 -6.98 3.39
CA ALA A 23 20.09 -5.71 3.69
C ALA A 23 19.04 -4.59 3.78
N VAL A 24 19.23 -3.62 4.66
CA VAL A 24 18.35 -2.49 4.86
C VAL A 24 19.07 -1.21 4.48
N VAL A 25 18.44 -0.40 3.63
CA VAL A 25 18.94 0.91 3.23
C VAL A 25 17.94 1.97 3.69
N LEU A 26 18.40 2.93 4.46
CA LEU A 26 17.59 3.94 5.14
C LEU A 26 17.91 5.35 4.64
N ALA A 27 16.93 6.24 4.73
CA ALA A 27 17.10 7.67 4.56
C ALA A 27 16.61 8.39 5.83
N VAL A 28 17.39 8.27 6.90
CA VAL A 28 17.23 8.87 8.25
C VAL A 28 16.05 8.30 9.04
N ILE A 29 14.83 8.30 8.49
CA ILE A 29 13.68 7.86 9.29
C ILE A 29 13.82 6.41 9.73
N THR A 30 13.41 6.11 10.95
CA THR A 30 13.46 4.77 11.57
C THR A 30 14.89 4.26 11.88
N SER A 31 15.96 5.03 11.57
CA SER A 31 17.36 4.61 11.80
C SER A 31 17.61 4.22 13.25
N ASP A 32 17.06 4.96 14.23
CA ASP A 32 17.19 4.66 15.64
C ASP A 32 16.63 3.25 15.99
N SER A 33 15.55 2.84 15.35
CA SER A 33 14.95 1.51 15.54
C SER A 33 15.83 0.38 14.98
N PHE A 34 16.73 0.69 14.06
CA PHE A 34 17.72 -0.26 13.51
C PHE A 34 19.10 -0.16 14.15
N ALA A 35 19.31 0.69 15.16
CA ALA A 35 20.63 0.91 15.75
C ALA A 35 21.28 -0.39 16.28
N ASP A 36 20.51 -1.26 16.93
CA ASP A 36 21.01 -2.55 17.43
C ASP A 36 21.34 -3.53 16.30
N ALA A 37 20.47 -3.63 15.29
CA ALA A 37 20.72 -4.43 14.10
C ALA A 37 21.94 -3.91 13.33
N GLY A 38 22.12 -2.59 13.22
CA GLY A 38 23.27 -1.96 12.59
C GLY A 38 24.60 -2.25 13.29
N ARG A 39 24.59 -2.41 14.63
CA ARG A 39 25.78 -2.84 15.36
C ARG A 39 26.16 -4.30 15.09
N ARG A 40 25.17 -5.17 14.89
CA ARG A 40 25.38 -6.59 14.57
C ARG A 40 25.72 -6.80 13.09
N HIS A 41 25.17 -5.98 12.20
CA HIS A 41 25.27 -6.11 10.74
C HIS A 41 25.64 -4.78 10.09
N PRO A 42 26.86 -4.21 10.38
CA PRO A 42 27.23 -2.86 9.92
C PRO A 42 27.39 -2.74 8.39
N ASP A 43 27.58 -3.85 7.70
CA ASP A 43 27.65 -3.97 6.24
C ASP A 43 26.29 -4.16 5.56
N ARG A 44 25.22 -4.41 6.32
CA ARG A 44 23.87 -4.68 5.79
C ARG A 44 22.79 -3.74 6.31
N VAL A 45 23.07 -2.87 7.27
CA VAL A 45 22.19 -1.77 7.71
C VAL A 45 22.88 -0.45 7.39
N ILE A 46 22.40 0.21 6.34
CA ILE A 46 23.08 1.34 5.72
C ILE A 46 22.15 2.57 5.78
N ASP A 47 22.54 3.60 6.50
CA ASP A 47 21.83 4.90 6.47
C ASP A 47 22.59 5.86 5.56
N LEU A 48 21.92 6.32 4.50
CA LEU A 48 22.49 7.21 3.49
C LEU A 48 22.18 8.70 3.74
N GLY A 49 21.47 9.00 4.83
CA GLY A 49 20.91 10.33 5.04
C GLY A 49 19.78 10.63 4.04
N ILE A 50 19.38 11.90 3.95
CA ILE A 50 18.27 12.35 3.07
C ILE A 50 18.78 12.38 1.62
N ARG A 51 18.88 11.24 0.95
CA ARG A 51 19.37 11.03 -0.42
C ARG A 51 18.61 9.90 -1.10
N GLU A 52 17.35 10.11 -1.40
CA GLU A 52 16.45 9.03 -1.82
C GLU A 52 16.79 8.47 -3.21
N GLN A 53 17.38 9.27 -4.11
CA GLN A 53 17.90 8.76 -5.39
C GLN A 53 19.04 7.76 -5.13
N LEU A 54 19.98 8.11 -4.24
CA LEU A 54 21.06 7.21 -3.84
C LEU A 54 20.54 5.98 -3.10
N LEU A 55 19.48 6.13 -2.29
CA LEU A 55 18.81 5.02 -1.60
C LEU A 55 18.38 3.94 -2.60
N ILE A 56 17.69 4.32 -3.68
CA ILE A 56 17.22 3.38 -4.69
C ILE A 56 18.39 2.82 -5.51
N SER A 57 19.34 3.65 -5.94
CA SER A 57 20.52 3.19 -6.69
C SER A 57 21.36 2.22 -5.85
N THR A 58 21.51 2.46 -4.54
CA THR A 58 22.19 1.54 -3.63
C THR A 58 21.45 0.22 -3.52
N ALA A 59 20.10 0.25 -3.39
CA ALA A 59 19.30 -0.98 -3.37
C ALA A 59 19.49 -1.78 -4.67
N GLY A 60 19.48 -1.13 -5.84
CA GLY A 60 19.76 -1.77 -7.12
C GLY A 60 21.15 -2.42 -7.17
N GLY A 61 22.19 -1.72 -6.71
CA GLY A 61 23.55 -2.24 -6.64
C GLY A 61 23.69 -3.45 -5.69
N LEU A 62 23.06 -3.40 -4.51
CA LEU A 62 23.03 -4.53 -3.56
C LEU A 62 22.31 -5.75 -4.16
N ALA A 63 21.20 -5.52 -4.90
CA ALA A 63 20.51 -6.61 -5.58
C ALA A 63 21.37 -7.26 -6.67
N LEU A 64 22.11 -6.48 -7.46
CA LEU A 64 23.09 -6.99 -8.44
C LEU A 64 24.20 -7.80 -7.76
N ALA A 65 24.56 -7.45 -6.52
CA ALA A 65 25.53 -8.21 -5.71
C ALA A 65 24.93 -9.47 -5.05
N GLY A 66 23.66 -9.80 -5.31
CA GLY A 66 23.00 -11.01 -4.82
C GLY A 66 22.33 -10.86 -3.44
N LEU A 67 22.22 -9.63 -2.93
CA LEU A 67 21.47 -9.35 -1.70
C LEU A 67 19.98 -9.13 -1.96
N ARG A 68 19.17 -9.22 -0.91
CA ARG A 68 17.76 -8.82 -0.91
C ARG A 68 17.61 -7.46 -0.21
N PRO A 69 17.72 -6.34 -0.92
CA PRO A 69 17.67 -5.03 -0.31
C PRO A 69 16.25 -4.61 0.07
N VAL A 70 16.14 -3.96 1.21
CA VAL A 70 14.94 -3.29 1.72
C VAL A 70 15.23 -1.80 1.81
N ALA A 71 14.63 -0.99 0.95
CA ALA A 71 14.76 0.47 0.98
C ALA A 71 13.58 1.10 1.74
N HIS A 72 13.86 2.01 2.68
CA HIS A 72 12.83 2.57 3.55
C HIS A 72 12.97 4.09 3.74
N THR A 73 11.87 4.79 3.50
CA THR A 73 11.64 6.19 3.88
C THR A 73 10.12 6.52 3.78
N PHE A 74 9.74 7.80 3.86
CA PHE A 74 8.35 8.22 3.63
C PHE A 74 7.90 7.98 2.18
N ALA A 75 6.62 7.67 1.98
CA ALA A 75 6.05 7.29 0.67
C ALA A 75 6.36 8.30 -0.45
N SER A 76 6.20 9.61 -0.21
CA SER A 76 6.52 10.67 -1.17
C SER A 76 8.00 10.68 -1.56
N PHE A 77 8.86 10.35 -0.61
CA PHE A 77 10.31 10.37 -0.81
C PHE A 77 10.85 9.04 -1.32
N LEU A 78 10.12 7.94 -1.09
CA LEU A 78 10.50 6.63 -1.58
C LEU A 78 10.09 6.39 -3.03
N VAL A 79 8.93 6.90 -3.44
CA VAL A 79 8.36 6.63 -4.77
C VAL A 79 8.42 7.83 -5.70
N GLU A 80 7.92 9.00 -5.28
CA GLU A 80 7.81 10.16 -6.18
C GLU A 80 9.18 10.79 -6.47
N ARG A 81 10.00 11.04 -5.42
CA ARG A 81 11.28 11.72 -5.54
C ARG A 81 12.32 10.95 -6.36
N PRO A 82 12.54 9.63 -6.15
CA PRO A 82 13.50 8.81 -6.89
C PRO A 82 12.84 7.97 -7.99
N PHE A 83 11.72 8.40 -8.56
CA PHE A 83 10.97 7.56 -9.52
C PHE A 83 11.80 7.15 -10.74
N GLU A 84 12.69 8.03 -11.21
CA GLU A 84 13.60 7.68 -12.31
C GLU A 84 14.55 6.53 -11.93
N GLN A 85 15.11 6.56 -10.71
CA GLN A 85 15.97 5.49 -10.22
C GLN A 85 15.19 4.18 -10.06
N ILE A 86 13.94 4.21 -9.58
CA ILE A 86 13.09 3.02 -9.55
C ILE A 86 12.94 2.43 -10.95
N LYS A 87 12.66 3.27 -11.95
CA LYS A 87 12.52 2.87 -13.35
C LYS A 87 13.81 2.28 -13.92
N LEU A 88 14.97 2.89 -13.62
CA LEU A 88 16.25 2.50 -14.21
C LEU A 88 16.95 1.43 -13.38
N ASP A 89 17.17 1.70 -12.08
CA ASP A 89 18.06 0.88 -11.25
C ASP A 89 17.38 -0.38 -10.69
N LEU A 90 16.04 -0.46 -10.72
CA LEU A 90 15.29 -1.64 -10.34
C LEU A 90 14.58 -2.30 -11.53
N ASN A 91 13.76 -1.53 -12.29
CA ASN A 91 12.98 -2.12 -13.38
C ASN A 91 13.83 -2.43 -14.63
N HIS A 92 14.62 -1.46 -15.12
CA HIS A 92 15.41 -1.67 -16.35
C HIS A 92 16.56 -2.67 -16.12
N LEU A 93 17.19 -2.66 -14.95
CA LEU A 93 18.20 -3.67 -14.58
C LEU A 93 17.59 -5.04 -14.23
N ASP A 94 16.26 -5.13 -14.16
CA ASP A 94 15.49 -6.34 -13.79
C ASP A 94 15.96 -7.01 -12.50
N VAL A 95 16.17 -6.22 -11.46
CA VAL A 95 16.58 -6.70 -10.14
C VAL A 95 15.46 -6.62 -9.13
N GLY A 96 15.47 -7.51 -8.13
CA GLY A 96 14.48 -7.56 -7.07
C GLY A 96 14.86 -6.68 -5.87
N ALA A 97 13.89 -5.93 -5.35
CA ALA A 97 14.02 -5.14 -4.13
C ALA A 97 12.69 -5.04 -3.40
N VAL A 98 12.73 -4.75 -2.11
CA VAL A 98 11.54 -4.42 -1.32
C VAL A 98 11.59 -2.94 -0.97
N LEU A 99 10.61 -2.19 -1.43
CA LEU A 99 10.38 -0.81 -1.02
C LEU A 99 9.37 -0.81 0.12
N VAL A 100 9.71 -0.27 1.28
CA VAL A 100 8.79 -0.17 2.43
C VAL A 100 8.60 1.30 2.75
N SER A 101 7.41 1.83 2.51
CA SER A 101 7.11 3.22 2.83
C SER A 101 6.44 3.37 4.20
N ALA A 102 6.66 4.52 4.84
CA ALA A 102 5.83 5.02 5.93
C ALA A 102 5.11 6.30 5.48
N GLY A 103 4.06 6.70 6.19
CA GLY A 103 3.35 7.94 5.91
C GLY A 103 2.57 7.92 4.60
N ALA A 104 1.76 6.90 4.41
CA ALA A 104 0.93 6.71 3.22
C ALA A 104 -0.10 7.83 3.03
N SER A 105 -0.41 8.18 1.81
CA SER A 105 -1.44 9.17 1.42
C SER A 105 -1.35 10.50 2.16
N TYR A 106 -2.17 10.70 3.17
CA TYR A 106 -2.26 11.90 4.01
C TYR A 106 -1.90 11.64 5.49
N ASP A 107 -1.30 10.49 5.81
CA ASP A 107 -0.88 10.15 7.19
C ASP A 107 -0.06 11.27 7.83
N MET A 108 0.84 11.86 7.05
CA MET A 108 1.70 12.98 7.46
C MET A 108 1.09 14.35 7.13
N SER A 109 -0.22 14.50 7.32
CA SER A 109 -0.96 15.74 7.00
C SER A 109 -0.36 16.99 7.63
N ALA A 110 0.15 16.90 8.86
CA ALA A 110 0.85 18.01 9.54
C ALA A 110 2.13 18.46 8.82
N GLY A 111 2.78 17.60 8.03
CA GLY A 111 3.92 17.93 7.16
C GLY A 111 3.51 18.63 5.86
N GLY A 112 2.22 18.70 5.57
CA GLY A 112 1.66 19.30 4.37
C GLY A 112 1.93 18.49 3.10
N ARG A 113 1.70 19.11 1.95
CA ARG A 113 1.72 18.45 0.63
C ARG A 113 3.04 17.73 0.30
N THR A 114 4.15 18.20 0.82
CA THR A 114 5.47 17.57 0.60
C THR A 114 5.59 16.17 1.18
N HIS A 115 4.79 15.84 2.20
CA HIS A 115 4.77 14.53 2.87
C HIS A 115 3.56 13.69 2.50
N GLN A 116 2.69 14.18 1.62
CA GLN A 116 1.51 13.46 1.15
C GLN A 116 1.83 12.76 -0.17
N SER A 117 1.50 11.49 -0.27
CA SER A 117 1.75 10.65 -1.46
C SER A 117 0.54 9.80 -1.82
N PRO A 118 -0.55 10.39 -2.32
CA PRO A 118 -1.68 9.61 -2.78
C PRO A 118 -1.45 8.93 -4.14
N GLY A 119 -0.44 9.35 -4.90
CA GLY A 119 -0.17 8.89 -6.26
C GLY A 119 0.84 7.74 -6.37
N ASP A 120 1.39 7.27 -5.27
CA ASP A 120 2.48 6.29 -5.23
C ASP A 120 2.16 4.98 -5.97
N VAL A 121 0.99 4.38 -5.71
CA VAL A 121 0.54 3.16 -6.39
C VAL A 121 0.31 3.40 -7.88
N ALA A 122 -0.28 4.53 -8.25
CA ALA A 122 -0.51 4.89 -9.65
C ALA A 122 0.80 5.10 -10.42
N LEU A 123 1.82 5.67 -9.79
CA LEU A 123 3.17 5.80 -10.38
C LEU A 123 3.81 4.42 -10.61
N LEU A 124 3.77 3.54 -9.63
CA LEU A 124 4.31 2.18 -9.75
C LEU A 124 3.56 1.35 -10.79
N ASP A 125 2.27 1.59 -11.00
CA ASP A 125 1.47 0.94 -12.07
C ASP A 125 1.96 1.25 -13.49
N THR A 126 2.77 2.29 -13.67
CA THR A 126 3.41 2.59 -14.96
C THR A 126 4.61 1.68 -15.25
N LEU A 127 5.08 0.94 -14.24
CA LEU A 127 6.23 0.04 -14.33
C LEU A 127 5.76 -1.42 -14.19
N PRO A 128 6.25 -2.36 -15.05
CA PRO A 128 5.81 -3.75 -14.98
C PRO A 128 6.45 -4.52 -13.81
N GLY A 129 5.76 -5.57 -13.36
CA GLY A 129 6.34 -6.61 -12.49
C GLY A 129 6.43 -6.23 -11.02
N TRP A 130 5.63 -5.29 -10.54
CA TRP A 130 5.54 -4.94 -9.12
C TRP A 130 4.45 -5.74 -8.41
N THR A 131 4.80 -6.25 -7.22
CA THR A 131 3.82 -6.64 -6.20
C THR A 131 3.60 -5.46 -5.29
N VAL A 132 2.34 -5.10 -5.02
CA VAL A 132 1.99 -3.96 -4.15
C VAL A 132 1.10 -4.44 -3.02
N HIS A 133 1.60 -4.33 -1.81
CA HIS A 133 0.89 -4.63 -0.57
C HIS A 133 0.47 -3.35 0.15
N VAL A 134 -0.77 -3.34 0.61
CA VAL A 134 -1.38 -2.25 1.38
C VAL A 134 -2.03 -2.88 2.61
N PRO A 135 -1.24 -3.26 3.64
CA PRO A 135 -1.78 -3.90 4.84
C PRO A 135 -2.73 -2.97 5.58
N GLY A 136 -3.75 -3.55 6.19
CA GLY A 136 -4.72 -2.84 7.03
C GLY A 136 -4.42 -2.90 8.53
N HIS A 137 -3.42 -3.71 8.97
CA HIS A 137 -3.08 -3.91 10.37
C HIS A 137 -1.60 -4.28 10.54
N PRO A 138 -0.95 -3.99 11.68
CA PRO A 138 0.45 -4.38 11.92
C PRO A 138 0.74 -5.88 11.77
N ASP A 139 -0.17 -6.77 12.14
CA ASP A 139 0.00 -8.22 11.99
C ASP A 139 -0.06 -8.66 10.52
N GLU A 140 -0.87 -7.98 9.71
CA GLU A 140 -0.89 -8.19 8.26
C GLU A 140 0.42 -7.67 7.63
N ALA A 141 0.91 -6.51 8.09
CA ALA A 141 2.17 -5.96 7.64
C ALA A 141 3.33 -6.93 7.92
N GLU A 142 3.40 -7.56 9.11
CA GLU A 142 4.41 -8.59 9.41
C GLU A 142 4.35 -9.75 8.42
N THR A 143 3.14 -10.29 8.18
CA THR A 143 2.96 -11.42 7.26
C THR A 143 3.44 -11.06 5.85
N LEU A 144 3.00 -9.92 5.32
CA LEU A 144 3.33 -9.46 3.97
C LEU A 144 4.82 -9.07 3.83
N LEU A 145 5.45 -8.54 4.88
CA LEU A 145 6.89 -8.27 4.89
C LEU A 145 7.70 -9.56 4.81
N ARG A 146 7.32 -10.60 5.57
CA ARG A 146 7.98 -11.91 5.51
C ARG A 146 7.88 -12.53 4.12
N GLU A 147 6.70 -12.46 3.50
CA GLU A 147 6.50 -12.90 2.12
C GLU A 147 7.35 -12.08 1.13
N ALA A 148 7.37 -10.75 1.27
CA ALA A 148 8.14 -9.85 0.43
C ALA A 148 9.66 -10.12 0.49
N TYR A 149 10.19 -10.47 1.66
CA TYR A 149 11.62 -10.75 1.81
C TYR A 149 12.03 -12.09 1.19
N GLN A 150 11.12 -13.04 1.13
CA GLN A 150 11.35 -14.34 0.46
C GLN A 150 11.14 -14.28 -1.06
N ALA A 151 10.40 -13.30 -1.55
CA ALA A 151 10.16 -13.12 -2.97
C ALA A 151 11.41 -12.60 -3.68
N GLU A 152 11.62 -13.01 -4.95
CA GLU A 152 12.77 -12.55 -5.76
C GLU A 152 12.45 -11.26 -6.55
N GLY A 153 11.17 -10.92 -6.73
CA GLY A 153 10.74 -9.78 -7.53
C GLY A 153 10.77 -8.44 -6.79
N ARG A 154 10.22 -7.43 -7.45
CA ARG A 154 10.04 -6.07 -6.91
C ARG A 154 8.75 -6.02 -6.10
N VAL A 155 8.85 -5.62 -4.84
CA VAL A 155 7.72 -5.53 -3.92
C VAL A 155 7.67 -4.15 -3.30
N TYR A 156 6.49 -3.55 -3.26
CA TYR A 156 6.20 -2.34 -2.51
C TYR A 156 5.25 -2.66 -1.36
N VAL A 157 5.66 -2.37 -0.13
CA VAL A 157 4.83 -2.50 1.09
C VAL A 157 4.52 -1.09 1.60
N ARG A 158 3.25 -0.72 1.50
CA ARG A 158 2.75 0.61 1.80
C ARG A 158 2.18 0.67 3.20
N LEU A 159 2.99 1.10 4.17
CA LEU A 159 2.57 1.21 5.57
C LEU A 159 1.82 2.52 5.83
N SER A 160 0.78 2.44 6.64
CA SER A 160 -0.06 3.57 7.07
C SER A 160 -0.08 3.71 8.59
N THR A 161 -0.43 4.91 9.06
CA THR A 161 -0.81 5.15 10.47
C THR A 161 -2.27 4.79 10.73
N GLU A 162 -3.10 4.77 9.69
CA GLU A 162 -4.47 4.29 9.75
C GLU A 162 -4.49 2.76 9.78
N THR A 163 -5.29 2.17 10.66
CA THR A 163 -5.41 0.72 10.83
C THR A 163 -6.85 0.30 11.08
N ASN A 164 -7.19 -0.92 10.67
CA ASN A 164 -8.39 -1.59 11.13
C ASN A 164 -8.26 -1.95 12.62
N GLU A 165 -9.36 -2.07 13.33
CA GLU A 165 -9.38 -2.42 14.76
C GLU A 165 -8.83 -3.82 15.03
N GLN A 166 -9.06 -4.74 14.09
CA GLN A 166 -8.62 -6.13 14.18
C GLN A 166 -7.86 -6.53 12.90
N PRO A 167 -6.87 -7.42 13.01
CA PRO A 167 -6.19 -7.97 11.85
C PRO A 167 -7.17 -8.79 11.01
N LEU A 168 -7.10 -8.58 9.71
CA LEU A 168 -7.78 -9.40 8.71
C LEU A 168 -6.78 -10.38 8.07
N PRO A 169 -7.25 -11.40 7.33
CA PRO A 169 -6.33 -12.26 6.59
C PRO A 169 -5.43 -11.46 5.65
N ALA A 170 -4.12 -11.71 5.66
CA ALA A 170 -3.14 -11.03 4.78
C ALA A 170 -3.27 -11.48 3.30
N LYS A 171 -4.49 -11.72 2.85
CA LYS A 171 -4.85 -12.14 1.49
C LYS A 171 -6.26 -11.65 1.13
N PRO A 172 -6.59 -11.55 -0.17
CA PRO A 172 -7.94 -11.20 -0.60
C PRO A 172 -8.99 -12.12 0.02
N THR A 173 -10.02 -11.54 0.66
CA THR A 173 -11.01 -12.28 1.46
C THR A 173 -12.38 -11.62 1.37
N VAL A 174 -13.45 -12.41 1.32
CA VAL A 174 -14.83 -11.91 1.39
C VAL A 174 -15.21 -11.70 2.85
N LEU A 175 -15.50 -10.48 3.25
CA LEU A 175 -15.91 -10.12 4.61
C LEU A 175 -17.43 -10.17 4.81
N LYS A 176 -18.19 -9.84 3.75
CA LYS A 176 -19.65 -9.82 3.75
C LYS A 176 -20.15 -10.28 2.39
N ARG A 177 -21.23 -11.03 2.34
CA ARG A 177 -21.91 -11.39 1.08
C ARG A 177 -23.22 -10.64 0.95
N GLY A 178 -23.52 -10.19 -0.27
CA GLY A 178 -24.76 -9.53 -0.66
C GLY A 178 -25.04 -9.76 -2.14
N ARG A 179 -26.18 -9.27 -2.62
CA ARG A 179 -26.69 -9.54 -3.97
C ARG A 179 -26.57 -8.36 -4.92
N ARG A 180 -26.33 -7.14 -4.40
CA ARG A 180 -26.24 -5.90 -5.18
C ARG A 180 -24.81 -5.40 -5.14
N GLY A 181 -24.09 -5.51 -6.23
CA GLY A 181 -22.74 -4.98 -6.36
C GLY A 181 -21.68 -5.59 -5.41
N THR A 182 -20.43 -5.27 -5.69
CA THR A 182 -19.28 -5.65 -4.87
C THR A 182 -18.47 -4.41 -4.50
N VAL A 183 -18.24 -4.19 -3.22
CA VAL A 183 -17.36 -3.14 -2.69
C VAL A 183 -16.01 -3.78 -2.36
N VAL A 184 -14.94 -3.32 -3.02
CA VAL A 184 -13.57 -3.75 -2.75
C VAL A 184 -12.93 -2.76 -1.79
N ALA A 185 -12.69 -3.21 -0.57
CA ALA A 185 -12.04 -2.43 0.49
C ALA A 185 -10.54 -2.74 0.52
N VAL A 186 -9.71 -1.72 0.39
CA VAL A 186 -8.25 -1.87 0.36
C VAL A 186 -7.64 -1.48 1.70
N GLY A 187 -6.86 -2.39 2.29
CA GLY A 187 -6.03 -2.11 3.45
C GLY A 187 -6.79 -1.49 4.64
N PRO A 188 -6.38 -0.31 5.15
CA PRO A 188 -6.98 0.30 6.36
C PRO A 188 -8.42 0.80 6.16
N LEU A 189 -8.98 0.70 4.95
CA LEU A 189 -10.35 1.11 4.68
C LEU A 189 -11.40 -0.01 4.87
N ALA A 190 -11.03 -1.19 5.40
CA ALA A 190 -11.99 -2.26 5.64
C ALA A 190 -13.05 -1.86 6.66
N ASP A 191 -12.67 -1.34 7.81
CA ASP A 191 -13.61 -0.93 8.86
C ASP A 191 -14.53 0.22 8.42
N PRO A 192 -14.03 1.32 7.81
CA PRO A 192 -14.89 2.34 7.24
C PRO A 192 -15.90 1.82 6.21
N VAL A 193 -15.48 0.86 5.36
CA VAL A 193 -16.37 0.23 4.35
C VAL A 193 -17.41 -0.65 5.01
N LEU A 194 -17.03 -1.49 5.97
CA LEU A 194 -17.98 -2.35 6.71
C LEU A 194 -19.03 -1.51 7.43
N ALA A 195 -18.62 -0.44 8.09
CA ALA A 195 -19.53 0.51 8.73
C ALA A 195 -20.47 1.18 7.72
N ALA A 196 -19.92 1.65 6.59
CA ALA A 196 -20.67 2.30 5.52
C ALA A 196 -21.66 1.37 4.80
N THR A 197 -21.44 0.07 4.83
CA THR A 197 -22.26 -0.91 4.10
C THR A 197 -23.09 -1.82 5.03
N SER A 198 -23.18 -1.49 6.32
CA SER A 198 -23.81 -2.35 7.31
C SER A 198 -25.27 -2.72 6.98
N ASP A 199 -26.04 -1.79 6.44
CA ASP A 199 -27.44 -1.90 6.03
C ASP A 199 -27.65 -2.16 4.52
N LEU A 200 -26.59 -2.22 3.71
CA LEU A 200 -26.65 -2.42 2.26
C LEU A 200 -26.49 -3.91 1.91
N ASP A 201 -27.27 -4.41 0.94
CA ASP A 201 -27.19 -5.79 0.42
C ASP A 201 -26.05 -5.93 -0.61
N VAL A 202 -24.80 -5.59 -0.22
CA VAL A 202 -23.61 -5.67 -1.06
C VAL A 202 -22.61 -6.68 -0.56
N THR A 203 -21.84 -7.26 -1.48
CA THR A 203 -20.64 -8.04 -1.13
C THR A 203 -19.50 -7.08 -0.78
N VAL A 204 -18.79 -7.33 0.34
CA VAL A 204 -17.56 -6.61 0.69
C VAL A 204 -16.39 -7.58 0.54
N LEU A 205 -15.47 -7.23 -0.37
CA LEU A 205 -14.24 -7.94 -0.63
C LEU A 205 -13.08 -7.10 -0.05
N TYR A 206 -12.33 -7.67 0.86
CA TYR A 206 -11.12 -7.08 1.40
C TYR A 206 -9.90 -7.50 0.59
N THR A 207 -8.94 -6.57 0.39
CA THR A 207 -7.65 -6.93 -0.18
C THR A 207 -6.50 -6.10 0.42
N PRO A 208 -5.49 -6.75 1.03
CA PRO A 208 -4.24 -6.11 1.45
C PRO A 208 -3.16 -6.18 0.34
N THR A 209 -3.45 -6.84 -0.79
CA THR A 209 -2.58 -6.90 -1.97
C THR A 209 -3.35 -6.38 -3.17
N VAL A 210 -2.86 -5.29 -3.77
CA VAL A 210 -3.55 -4.62 -4.87
C VAL A 210 -2.87 -4.86 -6.23
N ARG A 211 -1.62 -5.35 -6.19
CA ARG A 211 -0.91 -5.87 -7.37
C ARG A 211 -0.18 -7.16 -6.98
N PRO A 212 -0.45 -8.29 -7.62
CA PRO A 212 -1.50 -8.45 -8.64
C PRO A 212 -2.90 -8.16 -8.10
N PHE A 213 -3.78 -7.63 -8.94
CA PHE A 213 -5.17 -7.36 -8.58
C PHE A 213 -5.93 -8.68 -8.35
N PRO A 214 -6.81 -8.80 -7.33
CA PRO A 214 -7.51 -10.05 -6.98
C PRO A 214 -8.65 -10.39 -7.97
N ALA A 215 -8.31 -10.50 -9.26
CA ALA A 215 -9.24 -10.63 -10.36
C ALA A 215 -10.11 -11.91 -10.28
N GLN A 216 -9.53 -13.02 -9.83
CA GLN A 216 -10.25 -14.29 -9.72
C GLN A 216 -11.32 -14.18 -8.65
N LEU A 217 -10.96 -13.76 -7.44
CA LEU A 217 -11.91 -13.64 -6.34
C LEU A 217 -13.02 -12.63 -6.65
N LEU A 218 -12.69 -11.51 -7.33
CA LEU A 218 -13.70 -10.55 -7.77
C LEU A 218 -14.71 -11.21 -8.72
N ARG A 219 -14.27 -11.95 -9.73
CA ARG A 219 -15.18 -12.67 -10.65
C ARG A 219 -16.06 -13.69 -9.95
N GLU A 220 -15.49 -14.45 -9.02
CA GLU A 220 -16.21 -15.48 -8.27
C GLU A 220 -17.25 -14.92 -7.29
N THR A 221 -17.10 -13.65 -6.89
CA THR A 221 -17.97 -13.01 -5.89
C THR A 221 -18.91 -11.97 -6.47
N LEU A 222 -18.83 -11.69 -7.77
CA LEU A 222 -19.63 -10.66 -8.42
C LEU A 222 -21.08 -11.13 -8.60
N ALA A 223 -21.98 -10.69 -7.72
CA ALA A 223 -23.41 -11.04 -7.77
C ALA A 223 -24.21 -10.13 -8.73
N ALA A 224 -23.75 -8.89 -8.96
CA ALA A 224 -24.32 -7.92 -9.89
C ALA A 224 -23.18 -7.16 -10.60
N PRO A 225 -23.40 -6.64 -11.83
CA PRO A 225 -22.34 -6.01 -12.64
C PRO A 225 -21.99 -4.59 -12.13
N GLU A 226 -21.79 -4.42 -10.85
CA GLU A 226 -21.50 -3.16 -10.19
C GLU A 226 -20.34 -3.37 -9.22
N VAL A 227 -19.25 -2.61 -9.42
CA VAL A 227 -18.05 -2.67 -8.57
C VAL A 227 -17.72 -1.29 -8.05
N ILE A 228 -17.52 -1.19 -6.75
CA ILE A 228 -17.06 0.02 -6.07
C ILE A 228 -15.67 -0.28 -5.47
N LEU A 229 -14.66 0.46 -5.90
CA LEU A 229 -13.32 0.39 -5.35
C LEU A 229 -13.17 1.46 -4.27
N VAL A 230 -12.76 1.09 -3.07
CA VAL A 230 -12.47 2.03 -1.98
C VAL A 230 -11.00 1.88 -1.61
N GLU A 231 -10.20 2.86 -2.05
CA GLU A 231 -8.73 2.80 -2.08
C GLU A 231 -8.14 3.90 -1.20
N PRO A 232 -7.15 3.62 -0.32
CA PRO A 232 -6.53 4.64 0.52
C PRO A 232 -5.47 5.49 -0.23
N TYR A 233 -5.49 5.47 -1.55
CA TYR A 233 -4.62 6.23 -2.46
C TYR A 233 -5.47 6.89 -3.56
N LEU A 234 -4.83 7.39 -4.63
CA LEU A 234 -5.52 8.16 -5.69
C LEU A 234 -6.72 7.39 -6.24
N ALA A 235 -7.90 8.01 -6.18
CA ALA A 235 -9.16 7.41 -6.59
C ALA A 235 -9.11 6.88 -8.02
N GLY A 236 -9.59 5.65 -8.20
CA GLY A 236 -9.69 5.02 -9.51
C GLY A 236 -8.39 4.39 -10.03
N THR A 237 -7.33 4.35 -9.24
CA THR A 237 -6.06 3.70 -9.61
C THR A 237 -6.25 2.26 -10.06
N SER A 238 -7.17 1.50 -9.43
CA SER A 238 -7.41 0.10 -9.81
C SER A 238 -8.56 -0.09 -10.82
N ILE A 239 -9.20 0.97 -11.34
CA ILE A 239 -10.23 0.84 -12.38
C ILE A 239 -9.72 0.07 -13.62
N PRO A 240 -8.54 0.36 -14.20
CA PRO A 240 -8.05 -0.39 -15.35
C PRO A 240 -7.84 -1.88 -15.08
N ALA A 241 -7.38 -2.24 -13.87
CA ALA A 241 -7.19 -3.64 -13.45
C ALA A 241 -8.54 -4.35 -13.29
N THR A 242 -9.53 -3.66 -12.70
CA THR A 242 -10.91 -4.15 -12.55
C THR A 242 -11.58 -4.37 -13.90
N ALA A 243 -11.47 -3.41 -14.83
CA ALA A 243 -12.02 -3.53 -16.17
C ALA A 243 -11.40 -4.70 -16.94
N ARG A 244 -10.08 -4.92 -16.82
CA ARG A 244 -9.42 -6.10 -17.39
C ARG A 244 -9.91 -7.40 -16.75
N ALA A 245 -10.08 -7.42 -15.42
CA ALA A 245 -10.58 -8.60 -14.70
C ALA A 245 -11.98 -9.01 -15.14
N LEU A 246 -12.82 -8.04 -15.52
CA LEU A 246 -14.22 -8.23 -15.91
C LEU A 246 -14.43 -8.04 -17.44
N SER A 247 -13.39 -8.16 -18.23
CA SER A 247 -13.47 -8.03 -19.69
C SER A 247 -14.46 -9.05 -20.27
N GLY A 248 -15.37 -8.57 -21.12
CA GLY A 248 -16.45 -9.38 -21.69
C GLY A 248 -17.79 -9.32 -20.93
N GLN A 249 -17.83 -8.67 -19.78
CA GLN A 249 -19.05 -8.41 -19.03
C GLN A 249 -19.24 -6.90 -18.85
N PRO A 250 -20.30 -6.27 -19.38
CA PRO A 250 -20.62 -4.88 -19.11
C PRO A 250 -20.75 -4.66 -17.60
N THR A 251 -19.90 -3.80 -17.05
CA THR A 251 -19.83 -3.57 -15.59
C THR A 251 -19.71 -2.07 -15.32
N ARG A 252 -20.52 -1.56 -14.39
CA ARG A 252 -20.38 -0.21 -13.85
C ARG A 252 -19.30 -0.23 -12.78
N ILE A 253 -18.36 0.70 -12.84
CA ILE A 253 -17.25 0.78 -11.88
C ILE A 253 -17.20 2.18 -11.29
N LEU A 254 -17.19 2.28 -9.96
CA LEU A 254 -16.96 3.51 -9.20
C LEU A 254 -15.63 3.41 -8.45
N GLY A 255 -14.75 4.39 -8.61
CA GLY A 255 -13.52 4.53 -7.82
C GLY A 255 -13.69 5.60 -6.74
N LEU A 256 -13.61 5.22 -5.48
CA LEU A 256 -13.55 6.08 -4.31
C LEU A 256 -12.15 6.01 -3.72
N GLY A 257 -11.58 7.16 -3.38
CA GLY A 257 -10.21 7.24 -2.89
C GLY A 257 -9.80 8.70 -2.67
N VAL A 258 -8.51 8.94 -2.54
CA VAL A 258 -7.99 10.30 -2.43
C VAL A 258 -8.25 11.05 -3.73
N ALA A 259 -9.03 12.11 -3.68
CA ALA A 259 -9.40 12.88 -4.85
C ALA A 259 -8.17 13.57 -5.47
N SER A 260 -8.13 13.62 -6.82
CA SER A 260 -7.10 14.34 -7.57
C SER A 260 -7.36 15.86 -7.48
N LYS A 261 -7.09 16.43 -6.31
CA LYS A 261 -7.20 17.88 -6.05
C LYS A 261 -6.17 18.33 -5.01
N GLU A 262 -5.70 19.56 -5.15
CA GLU A 262 -4.82 20.17 -4.18
C GLU A 262 -5.61 20.68 -2.97
N LEU A 263 -5.53 19.95 -1.85
CA LEU A 263 -5.98 20.44 -0.56
C LEU A 263 -4.86 21.26 0.08
N ARG A 264 -4.97 22.59 0.00
CA ARG A 264 -3.98 23.52 0.58
C ARG A 264 -4.21 23.71 2.07
N HIS A 265 -4.10 22.61 2.81
CA HIS A 265 -4.44 22.55 4.23
C HIS A 265 -3.64 21.43 4.90
N TYR A 266 -3.23 21.67 6.12
CA TYR A 266 -2.50 20.71 6.91
C TYR A 266 -3.48 19.74 7.58
N GLY A 267 -4.04 20.10 8.72
CA GLY A 267 -5.04 19.31 9.43
C GLY A 267 -4.52 17.99 9.99
N THR A 268 -5.45 17.13 10.30
CA THR A 268 -5.24 15.76 10.75
C THR A 268 -5.56 14.76 9.64
N PRO A 269 -5.11 13.48 9.73
CA PRO A 269 -5.56 12.43 8.81
C PRO A 269 -7.08 12.33 8.72
N GLY A 270 -7.80 12.45 9.85
CA GLY A 270 -9.26 12.44 9.87
C GLY A 270 -9.93 13.61 9.12
N ASP A 271 -9.30 14.80 9.09
CA ASP A 271 -9.80 15.93 8.29
C ASP A 271 -9.65 15.63 6.80
N HIS A 272 -8.54 15.04 6.39
CA HIS A 272 -8.31 14.62 5.01
C HIS A 272 -9.23 13.46 4.60
N GLN A 273 -9.44 12.47 5.48
CA GLN A 273 -10.39 11.39 5.24
C GLN A 273 -11.79 11.94 4.92
N LYS A 274 -12.29 12.88 5.72
CA LYS A 274 -13.57 13.57 5.46
C LYS A 274 -13.55 14.39 4.18
N ALA A 275 -12.49 15.16 3.93
CA ALA A 275 -12.36 16.01 2.75
C ALA A 275 -12.33 15.21 1.44
N HIS A 276 -11.86 13.96 1.48
CA HIS A 276 -11.86 13.03 0.36
C HIS A 276 -13.08 12.11 0.32
N GLY A 277 -13.98 12.19 1.30
CA GLY A 277 -15.20 11.38 1.36
C GLY A 277 -14.95 9.92 1.69
N LEU A 278 -13.90 9.62 2.45
CA LEU A 278 -13.52 8.26 2.87
C LEU A 278 -14.00 7.91 4.29
N ASP A 279 -14.66 8.82 4.97
CA ASP A 279 -15.36 8.51 6.22
C ASP A 279 -16.61 7.66 5.97
N PRO A 280 -17.07 6.85 6.96
CA PRO A 280 -18.19 5.92 6.78
C PRO A 280 -19.46 6.56 6.22
N SER A 281 -19.81 7.77 6.68
CA SER A 281 -21.04 8.45 6.25
C SER A 281 -20.96 8.94 4.79
N SER A 282 -19.81 9.41 4.37
CA SER A 282 -19.57 9.83 2.99
C SER A 282 -19.48 8.64 2.03
N LEU A 283 -18.82 7.55 2.45
CA LEU A 283 -18.79 6.28 1.72
C LEU A 283 -20.21 5.73 1.53
N HIS A 284 -21.02 5.68 2.61
CA HIS A 284 -22.40 5.21 2.53
C HIS A 284 -23.21 5.99 1.48
N ARG A 285 -23.15 7.33 1.49
CA ARG A 285 -23.86 8.16 0.50
C ARG A 285 -23.40 7.88 -0.93
N SER A 286 -22.09 7.79 -1.16
CA SER A 286 -21.53 7.55 -2.50
C SER A 286 -21.87 6.18 -3.04
N ILE A 287 -21.77 5.14 -2.20
CA ILE A 287 -22.10 3.75 -2.55
C ILE A 287 -23.60 3.64 -2.85
N THR A 288 -24.47 4.18 -1.98
CA THR A 288 -25.92 4.16 -2.17
C THR A 288 -26.33 4.87 -3.45
N ALA A 289 -25.81 6.07 -3.69
CA ALA A 289 -26.10 6.84 -4.92
C ALA A 289 -25.71 6.05 -6.17
N PHE A 290 -24.56 5.40 -6.18
CA PHE A 290 -24.11 4.59 -7.32
C PHE A 290 -24.99 3.36 -7.56
N LEU A 291 -25.43 2.67 -6.51
CA LEU A 291 -26.27 1.48 -6.62
C LEU A 291 -27.73 1.78 -7.01
N THR A 292 -28.17 3.02 -6.86
CA THR A 292 -29.54 3.45 -7.17
C THR A 292 -29.67 4.20 -8.51
N ALA A 293 -28.57 4.62 -9.10
CA ALA A 293 -28.51 5.26 -10.43
C ALA A 293 -28.58 4.20 -11.56
#